data_4d852e84d0933da148a768e77e25cb6d
#
_entry.id   4d852e84d0933da148a768e77e25cb6d
#
_cell.length_a   1.000
_cell.length_b   1.000
_cell.length_c   1.000
_cell.angle_alpha   90.00
_cell.angle_beta   90.00
_cell.angle_gamma   90.00
#
_symmetry.space_group_name_H-M   'P 1'
#
loop_
_entity.id
_entity.type
_entity.pdbx_description
1 polymer ?
#
loop_
_entity_poly.entity_id
_entity_poly.type
_entity_poly.pdbx_seq_one_letter_code
_entity_poly.pdbx_strand_id
1 'polypeptide(L)'
;MKKTYLYVIISTFLFSSMEISLKMAGGSFSGIQLNFLRFLVGGIALLPFALHALSREHQRIHLKDMGLFAFTGLIAVVVSMSFYQVAVEVDKASTVAVVFSANPIFALIFSYLILKETLSRSNLIAVIVSIVGLLIIVNPTHLTDPLGLSLSIIAALTFGLYSIISRWGSMRHHFNGLTMTSFTFIFGAIELAILMGISHIQSIATGLLQNPKLSEFANIPYFSGITSSNAFLLLYICLGVTAGGFGFYFLAMETSNVSTASLVFFIKPALAPILALLILHEKITLSTWLGIIVIVIGSMIMFIGDRFANQDNPMPHAHH
;
A
#
# COMPACT_ATOMS: atom_id res chain seq x y z
N MET A 1 0.08 9.70 -24.73
CA MET A 1 1.42 9.50 -24.11
C MET A 1 1.81 10.56 -23.09
N LYS A 2 1.82 11.89 -23.38
CA LYS A 2 2.24 12.91 -22.38
C LYS A 2 1.42 12.91 -21.08
N LYS A 3 0.09 12.73 -21.16
CA LYS A 3 -0.79 12.69 -19.97
C LYS A 3 -0.52 11.46 -19.08
N THR A 4 -0.28 10.30 -19.66
CA THR A 4 0.02 9.06 -18.95
C THR A 4 1.28 9.18 -18.10
N TYR A 5 2.38 9.69 -18.69
CA TYR A 5 3.61 9.91 -17.92
C TYR A 5 3.44 10.92 -16.79
N LEU A 6 2.59 11.95 -16.98
CA LEU A 6 2.25 12.90 -15.92
C LEU A 6 1.54 12.18 -14.76
N TYR A 7 0.58 11.31 -15.05
CA TYR A 7 -0.13 10.52 -14.01
C TYR A 7 0.83 9.58 -13.26
N VAL A 8 1.75 8.91 -13.98
CA VAL A 8 2.79 8.08 -13.37
C VAL A 8 3.69 8.91 -12.44
N ILE A 9 4.16 10.07 -12.89
CA ILE A 9 5.03 10.94 -12.09
C ILE A 9 4.31 11.41 -10.82
N ILE A 10 3.06 11.89 -10.95
CA ILE A 10 2.28 12.36 -9.79
C ILE A 10 2.04 11.21 -8.80
N SER A 11 1.58 10.07 -9.28
CA SER A 11 1.33 8.90 -8.41
C SER A 11 2.62 8.42 -7.74
N THR A 12 3.72 8.36 -8.49
CA THR A 12 5.03 7.96 -7.93
C THR A 12 5.47 8.91 -6.81
N PHE A 13 5.35 10.22 -7.03
CA PHE A 13 5.71 11.20 -6.00
C PHE A 13 4.83 11.06 -4.76
N LEU A 14 3.50 10.96 -4.94
CA LEU A 14 2.55 10.83 -3.85
C LEU A 14 2.80 9.55 -3.04
N PHE A 15 3.00 8.41 -3.69
CA PHE A 15 3.33 7.16 -2.98
C PHE A 15 4.72 7.16 -2.36
N SER A 16 5.70 7.86 -2.95
CA SER A 16 7.05 7.95 -2.38
C SER A 16 7.15 8.89 -1.20
N SER A 17 6.22 9.86 -1.08
CA SER A 17 6.13 10.77 0.07
C SER A 17 5.26 10.21 1.20
N MET A 18 4.65 9.03 1.03
CA MET A 18 3.70 8.46 1.99
C MET A 18 4.35 8.24 3.35
N GLU A 19 5.45 7.49 3.40
CA GLU A 19 6.12 7.15 4.65
C GLU A 19 6.61 8.39 5.40
N ILE A 20 7.07 9.38 4.65
CA ILE A 20 7.54 10.65 5.20
C ILE A 20 6.39 11.40 5.86
N SER A 21 5.29 11.57 5.14
CA SER A 21 4.12 12.29 5.65
C SER A 21 3.45 11.57 6.82
N LEU A 22 3.39 10.23 6.80
CA LEU A 22 2.90 9.44 7.92
C LEU A 22 3.80 9.58 9.16
N LYS A 23 5.12 9.56 8.99
CA LYS A 23 6.08 9.78 10.07
C LYS A 23 5.94 11.16 10.69
N MET A 24 5.77 12.19 9.86
CA MET A 24 5.55 13.57 10.33
C MET A 24 4.22 13.71 11.11
N ALA A 25 3.20 12.95 10.77
CA ALA A 25 1.89 13.00 11.43
C ALA A 25 1.85 12.19 12.74
N GLY A 26 2.76 11.23 12.95
CA GLY A 26 2.76 10.31 14.08
C GLY A 26 2.86 10.95 15.47
N GLY A 27 3.36 12.20 15.56
CA GLY A 27 3.35 12.97 16.81
C GLY A 27 1.99 13.60 17.18
N SER A 28 1.06 13.66 16.23
CA SER A 28 -0.27 14.28 16.41
C SER A 28 -1.41 13.29 16.49
N PHE A 29 -1.24 12.11 15.94
CA PHE A 29 -2.27 11.07 15.84
C PHE A 29 -1.70 9.72 16.25
N SER A 30 -2.54 8.85 16.83
CA SER A 30 -2.17 7.44 16.94
C SER A 30 -2.16 6.78 15.55
N GLY A 31 -1.32 5.77 15.34
CA GLY A 31 -1.21 5.11 14.05
C GLY A 31 -2.52 4.54 13.52
N ILE A 32 -3.31 3.93 14.39
CA ILE A 32 -4.62 3.37 14.02
C ILE A 32 -5.62 4.48 13.66
N GLN A 33 -5.63 5.58 14.42
CA GLN A 33 -6.45 6.76 14.12
C GLN A 33 -6.09 7.35 12.75
N LEU A 34 -4.81 7.56 12.49
CA LEU A 34 -4.36 8.10 11.20
C LEU A 34 -4.72 7.16 10.05
N ASN A 35 -4.59 5.85 10.26
CA ASN A 35 -4.98 4.84 9.29
C ASN A 35 -6.49 4.88 9.01
N PHE A 36 -7.32 4.97 10.06
CA PHE A 36 -8.77 5.16 9.93
C PHE A 36 -9.10 6.42 9.11
N LEU A 37 -8.56 7.56 9.50
CA LEU A 37 -8.85 8.85 8.84
C LEU A 37 -8.48 8.85 7.36
N ARG A 38 -7.28 8.37 7.02
CA ARG A 38 -6.82 8.40 5.63
C ARG A 38 -7.60 7.45 4.72
N PHE A 39 -8.00 6.28 5.20
CA PHE A 39 -8.78 5.34 4.39
C PHE A 39 -10.26 5.72 4.33
N LEU A 40 -10.83 6.27 5.39
CA LEU A 40 -12.19 6.83 5.36
C LEU A 40 -12.29 7.97 4.34
N VAL A 41 -11.47 8.99 4.50
CA VAL A 41 -11.49 10.17 3.61
C VAL A 41 -11.04 9.81 2.21
N GLY A 42 -9.97 9.01 2.08
CA GLY A 42 -9.48 8.56 0.79
C GLY A 42 -10.48 7.69 0.03
N GLY A 43 -11.15 6.75 0.71
CA GLY A 43 -12.19 5.92 0.14
C GLY A 43 -13.40 6.71 -0.32
N ILE A 44 -13.87 7.67 0.51
CA ILE A 44 -14.97 8.59 0.15
C ILE A 44 -14.58 9.48 -1.02
N ALA A 45 -13.35 10.01 -1.07
CA ALA A 45 -12.88 10.82 -2.17
C ALA A 45 -12.79 10.06 -3.51
N LEU A 46 -12.48 8.77 -3.47
CA LEU A 46 -12.47 7.90 -4.66
C LEU A 46 -13.88 7.41 -5.06
N LEU A 47 -14.84 7.45 -4.15
CA LEU A 47 -16.19 6.89 -4.38
C LEU A 47 -16.91 7.48 -5.60
N PRO A 48 -16.92 8.81 -5.85
CA PRO A 48 -17.58 9.36 -7.05
C PRO A 48 -17.00 8.78 -8.36
N PHE A 49 -15.69 8.57 -8.41
CA PHE A 49 -15.01 7.98 -9.57
C PHE A 49 -15.34 6.50 -9.71
N ALA A 50 -15.41 5.77 -8.60
CA ALA A 50 -15.80 4.36 -8.59
C ALA A 50 -17.26 4.18 -9.06
N LEU A 51 -18.17 5.03 -8.58
CA LEU A 51 -19.58 5.01 -9.01
C LEU A 51 -19.74 5.40 -10.49
N HIS A 52 -18.95 6.37 -10.97
CA HIS A 52 -18.93 6.72 -12.39
C HIS A 52 -18.46 5.55 -13.26
N ALA A 53 -17.40 4.87 -12.83
CA ALA A 53 -16.88 3.70 -13.52
C ALA A 53 -17.90 2.55 -13.57
N LEU A 54 -18.56 2.25 -12.45
CA LEU A 54 -19.65 1.27 -12.38
C LEU A 54 -20.79 1.61 -13.35
N SER A 55 -21.19 2.89 -13.39
CA SER A 55 -22.25 3.35 -14.29
C SER A 55 -21.85 3.19 -15.76
N ARG A 56 -20.61 3.55 -16.10
CA ARG A 56 -20.07 3.43 -17.46
C ARG A 56 -20.00 1.98 -17.95
N GLU A 57 -19.63 1.06 -17.03
CA GLU A 57 -19.49 -0.37 -17.31
C GLU A 57 -20.82 -1.13 -17.12
N HIS A 58 -21.93 -0.43 -16.83
CA HIS A 58 -23.26 -1.01 -16.54
C HIS A 58 -23.22 -2.08 -15.42
N GLN A 59 -22.26 -1.96 -14.50
CA GLN A 59 -22.09 -2.87 -13.37
C GLN A 59 -22.89 -2.38 -12.16
N ARG A 60 -23.41 -3.34 -11.36
CA ARG A 60 -24.11 -3.05 -10.10
C ARG A 60 -23.47 -3.83 -8.97
N ILE A 61 -23.35 -3.17 -7.83
CA ILE A 61 -22.90 -3.82 -6.60
C ILE A 61 -24.08 -4.57 -5.99
N HIS A 62 -23.87 -5.82 -5.66
CA HIS A 62 -24.84 -6.66 -5.01
C HIS A 62 -24.45 -6.93 -3.55
N LEU A 63 -25.40 -7.34 -2.72
CA LEU A 63 -25.15 -7.63 -1.31
C LEU A 63 -24.04 -8.69 -1.10
N LYS A 64 -23.93 -9.66 -2.01
CA LYS A 64 -22.87 -10.69 -2.02
C LYS A 64 -21.46 -10.13 -2.20
N ASP A 65 -21.33 -8.95 -2.83
CA ASP A 65 -20.04 -8.32 -3.09
C ASP A 65 -19.49 -7.62 -1.84
N MET A 66 -20.38 -7.29 -0.88
CA MET A 66 -19.98 -6.68 0.40
C MET A 66 -18.99 -7.56 1.19
N GLY A 67 -19.17 -8.89 1.13
CA GLY A 67 -18.24 -9.84 1.76
C GLY A 67 -16.83 -9.77 1.17
N LEU A 68 -16.71 -9.56 -0.15
CA LEU A 68 -15.43 -9.37 -0.81
C LEU A 68 -14.78 -8.07 -0.36
N PHE A 69 -15.53 -6.96 -0.35
CA PHE A 69 -15.00 -5.66 0.08
C PHE A 69 -14.60 -5.64 1.55
N ALA A 70 -15.40 -6.26 2.43
CA ALA A 70 -15.04 -6.44 3.83
C ALA A 70 -13.77 -7.29 3.98
N PHE A 71 -13.68 -8.42 3.30
CA PHE A 71 -12.48 -9.27 3.39
C PHE A 71 -11.23 -8.57 2.85
N THR A 72 -11.34 -7.84 1.74
CA THR A 72 -10.22 -7.05 1.22
C THR A 72 -9.89 -5.86 2.12
N GLY A 73 -10.89 -5.22 2.74
CA GLY A 73 -10.75 -4.17 3.75
C GLY A 73 -9.99 -4.66 4.98
N LEU A 74 -10.41 -5.82 5.49
CA LEU A 74 -9.75 -6.46 6.64
C LEU A 74 -8.26 -6.72 6.35
N ILE A 75 -7.93 -7.36 5.23
CA ILE A 75 -6.54 -7.70 4.92
C ILE A 75 -5.71 -6.45 4.59
N ALA A 76 -6.23 -5.54 3.76
CA ALA A 76 -5.48 -4.37 3.31
C ALA A 76 -5.37 -3.30 4.38
N VAL A 77 -6.50 -2.86 4.92
CA VAL A 77 -6.56 -1.67 5.77
C VAL A 77 -6.32 -2.03 7.23
N VAL A 78 -7.07 -3.03 7.74
CA VAL A 78 -6.98 -3.39 9.15
C VAL A 78 -5.69 -4.10 9.46
N VAL A 79 -5.28 -5.10 8.68
CA VAL A 79 -4.08 -5.89 8.97
C VAL A 79 -2.85 -5.22 8.36
N SER A 80 -2.76 -5.17 7.02
CA SER A 80 -1.54 -4.74 6.35
C SER A 80 -1.14 -3.30 6.70
N MET A 81 -2.08 -2.37 6.55
CA MET A 81 -1.77 -0.94 6.76
C MET A 81 -1.64 -0.56 8.23
N SER A 82 -2.21 -1.32 9.17
CA SER A 82 -1.94 -1.09 10.59
C SER A 82 -0.53 -1.53 10.97
N PHE A 83 -0.08 -2.71 10.53
CA PHE A 83 1.32 -3.11 10.71
C PHE A 83 2.29 -2.15 10.03
N TYR A 84 1.95 -1.70 8.82
CA TYR A 84 2.74 -0.70 8.11
C TYR A 84 2.83 0.63 8.87
N GLN A 85 1.71 1.12 9.41
CA GLN A 85 1.67 2.36 10.15
C GLN A 85 2.54 2.30 11.42
N VAL A 86 2.41 1.22 12.21
CA VAL A 86 3.26 1.02 13.38
C VAL A 86 4.74 0.89 12.97
N ALA A 87 5.05 0.20 11.86
CA ALA A 87 6.41 0.13 11.35
C ALA A 87 6.99 1.52 11.04
N VAL A 88 6.22 2.40 10.39
CA VAL A 88 6.63 3.79 10.10
C VAL A 88 6.88 4.58 11.39
N GLU A 89 6.14 4.32 12.45
CA GLU A 89 6.32 5.00 13.74
C GLU A 89 7.61 4.58 14.45
N VAL A 90 7.92 3.28 14.46
CA VAL A 90 9.04 2.72 15.24
C VAL A 90 10.36 2.67 14.46
N ASP A 91 10.34 2.60 13.13
CA ASP A 91 11.56 2.49 12.31
C ASP A 91 11.74 3.72 11.39
N LYS A 92 12.81 3.76 10.62
CA LYS A 92 13.07 4.80 9.62
C LYS A 92 12.08 4.70 8.46
N ALA A 93 11.53 5.84 8.04
CA ALA A 93 10.64 5.91 6.90
C ALA A 93 11.28 5.33 5.61
N SER A 94 12.60 5.57 5.42
CA SER A 94 13.37 5.01 4.32
C SER A 94 13.43 3.47 4.33
N THR A 95 13.64 2.86 5.49
CA THR A 95 13.68 1.39 5.64
C THR A 95 12.31 0.78 5.36
N VAL A 96 11.27 1.33 5.98
CA VAL A 96 9.88 0.85 5.80
C VAL A 96 9.44 0.97 4.34
N ALA A 97 9.74 2.09 3.68
CA ALA A 97 9.41 2.31 2.27
C ALA A 97 10.01 1.24 1.36
N VAL A 98 11.29 0.92 1.56
CA VAL A 98 11.99 -0.06 0.71
C VAL A 98 11.51 -1.47 0.99
N VAL A 99 11.39 -1.86 2.27
CA VAL A 99 10.89 -3.19 2.65
C VAL A 99 9.46 -3.40 2.17
N PHE A 100 8.59 -2.41 2.34
CA PHE A 100 7.21 -2.49 1.85
C PHE A 100 7.14 -2.55 0.31
N SER A 101 8.07 -1.93 -0.39
CA SER A 101 8.16 -2.00 -1.86
C SER A 101 8.48 -3.41 -2.38
N ALA A 102 8.82 -4.36 -1.51
CA ALA A 102 8.94 -5.78 -1.86
C ALA A 102 7.58 -6.51 -1.94
N ASN A 103 6.43 -5.83 -1.66
CA ASN A 103 5.10 -6.46 -1.74
C ASN A 103 4.79 -7.13 -3.09
N PRO A 104 5.27 -6.68 -4.28
CA PRO A 104 5.05 -7.40 -5.53
C PRO A 104 5.67 -8.79 -5.56
N ILE A 105 6.76 -9.03 -4.80
CA ILE A 105 7.37 -10.36 -4.65
C ILE A 105 6.37 -11.33 -4.01
N PHE A 106 5.76 -10.91 -2.91
CA PHE A 106 4.74 -11.68 -2.21
C PHE A 106 3.49 -11.85 -3.08
N ALA A 107 3.10 -10.81 -3.83
CA ALA A 107 2.01 -10.89 -4.78
C ALA A 107 2.26 -11.96 -5.86
N LEU A 108 3.47 -12.06 -6.42
CA LEU A 108 3.83 -13.12 -7.38
C LEU A 108 3.71 -14.51 -6.76
N ILE A 109 4.19 -14.69 -5.52
CA ILE A 109 4.08 -15.98 -4.82
C ILE A 109 2.60 -16.34 -4.62
N PHE A 110 1.77 -15.41 -4.17
CA PHE A 110 0.34 -15.64 -4.00
C PHE A 110 -0.41 -15.81 -5.33
N SER A 111 0.02 -15.13 -6.41
CA SER A 111 -0.52 -15.35 -7.75
C SER A 111 -0.34 -16.81 -8.19
N TYR A 112 0.86 -17.36 -8.00
CA TYR A 112 1.12 -18.77 -8.27
C TYR A 112 0.28 -19.71 -7.39
N LEU A 113 0.17 -19.43 -6.08
CA LEU A 113 -0.53 -20.30 -5.13
C LEU A 113 -2.06 -20.23 -5.27
N ILE A 114 -2.63 -19.04 -5.45
CA ILE A 114 -4.08 -18.78 -5.41
C ILE A 114 -4.68 -18.81 -6.82
N LEU A 115 -4.07 -18.07 -7.77
CA LEU A 115 -4.56 -17.98 -9.14
C LEU A 115 -4.01 -19.08 -10.04
N LYS A 116 -3.03 -19.86 -9.56
CA LYS A 116 -2.33 -20.90 -10.32
C LYS A 116 -1.69 -20.37 -11.61
N GLU A 117 -1.29 -19.10 -11.60
CA GLU A 117 -0.58 -18.48 -12.71
C GLU A 117 0.85 -19.03 -12.80
N THR A 118 1.32 -19.34 -14.00
CA THR A 118 2.70 -19.81 -14.20
C THR A 118 3.66 -18.64 -14.08
N LEU A 119 4.66 -18.78 -13.22
CA LEU A 119 5.72 -17.78 -13.10
C LEU A 119 6.67 -17.88 -14.29
N SER A 120 6.90 -16.78 -14.98
CA SER A 120 7.93 -16.71 -16.01
C SER A 120 9.33 -16.85 -15.37
N ARG A 121 10.33 -17.23 -16.18
CA ARG A 121 11.72 -17.25 -15.71
C ARG A 121 12.18 -15.88 -15.22
N SER A 122 11.77 -14.83 -15.88
CA SER A 122 12.06 -13.44 -15.48
C SER A 122 11.47 -13.11 -14.12
N ASN A 123 10.22 -13.52 -13.85
CA ASN A 123 9.57 -13.31 -12.56
C ASN A 123 10.29 -14.07 -11.44
N LEU A 124 10.73 -15.30 -11.69
CA LEU A 124 11.48 -16.09 -10.71
C LEU A 124 12.83 -15.42 -10.39
N ILE A 125 13.57 -14.99 -11.41
CA ILE A 125 14.84 -14.27 -11.22
C ILE A 125 14.62 -12.96 -10.47
N ALA A 126 13.59 -12.19 -10.82
CA ALA A 126 13.24 -10.94 -10.15
C ALA A 126 12.94 -11.15 -8.67
N VAL A 127 12.18 -12.21 -8.32
CA VAL A 127 11.89 -12.59 -6.92
C VAL A 127 13.19 -12.89 -6.17
N ILE A 128 14.08 -13.73 -6.72
CA ILE A 128 15.35 -14.09 -6.07
C ILE A 128 16.23 -12.84 -5.85
N VAL A 129 16.40 -12.01 -6.89
CA VAL A 129 17.21 -10.79 -6.80
C VAL A 129 16.64 -9.82 -5.77
N SER A 130 15.32 -9.65 -5.72
CA SER A 130 14.68 -8.75 -4.77
C SER A 130 14.75 -9.28 -3.33
N ILE A 131 14.67 -10.60 -3.12
CA ILE A 131 14.89 -11.22 -1.80
C ILE A 131 16.34 -10.98 -1.33
N VAL A 132 17.32 -11.11 -2.23
CA VAL A 132 18.73 -10.80 -1.90
C VAL A 132 18.86 -9.33 -1.50
N GLY A 133 18.25 -8.40 -2.24
CA GLY A 133 18.23 -6.98 -1.90
C GLY A 133 17.59 -6.71 -0.52
N LEU A 134 16.49 -7.39 -0.22
CA LEU A 134 15.83 -7.30 1.08
C LEU A 134 16.76 -7.82 2.20
N LEU A 135 17.43 -8.95 2.02
CA LEU A 135 18.38 -9.50 2.99
C LEU A 135 19.57 -8.55 3.24
N ILE A 136 20.05 -7.84 2.21
CA ILE A 136 21.10 -6.82 2.37
C ILE A 136 20.62 -5.66 3.23
N ILE A 137 19.36 -5.20 3.06
CA ILE A 137 18.76 -4.12 3.86
C ILE A 137 18.58 -4.55 5.30
N VAL A 138 18.00 -5.73 5.48
CA VAL A 138 17.75 -6.33 6.80
C VAL A 138 19.04 -6.43 7.61
N ASN A 139 20.15 -6.70 6.93
CA ASN A 139 21.46 -6.91 7.55
C ASN A 139 21.34 -7.72 8.85
N PRO A 140 21.07 -9.04 8.80
CA PRO A 140 20.74 -9.84 9.97
C PRO A 140 21.84 -9.87 11.05
N THR A 141 23.04 -9.41 10.72
CA THR A 141 24.18 -9.30 11.66
C THR A 141 24.15 -8.01 12.50
N HIS A 142 23.36 -6.99 12.09
CA HIS A 142 23.27 -5.69 12.77
C HIS A 142 21.83 -5.13 12.67
N LEU A 143 20.88 -5.84 13.27
CA LEU A 143 19.47 -5.40 13.32
C LEU A 143 19.38 -4.18 14.22
N THR A 144 19.06 -3.01 13.64
CA THR A 144 18.88 -1.77 14.40
C THR A 144 17.50 -1.70 15.03
N ASP A 145 16.46 -2.17 14.34
CA ASP A 145 15.10 -2.28 14.86
C ASP A 145 14.41 -3.55 14.33
N PRO A 146 14.52 -4.68 15.06
CA PRO A 146 13.88 -5.94 14.64
C PRO A 146 12.34 -5.85 14.58
N LEU A 147 11.71 -5.01 15.42
CA LEU A 147 10.26 -4.88 15.47
C LEU A 147 9.73 -4.16 14.20
N GLY A 148 10.26 -2.97 13.92
CA GLY A 148 9.83 -2.19 12.74
C GLY A 148 10.04 -2.95 11.43
N LEU A 149 11.18 -3.65 11.32
CA LEU A 149 11.47 -4.50 10.19
C LEU A 149 10.47 -5.66 10.04
N SER A 150 10.20 -6.39 11.13
CA SER A 150 9.25 -7.51 11.11
C SER A 150 7.85 -7.04 10.73
N LEU A 151 7.40 -5.92 11.27
CA LEU A 151 6.12 -5.30 10.94
C LEU A 151 6.05 -4.87 9.48
N SER A 152 7.14 -4.31 8.93
CA SER A 152 7.23 -3.93 7.52
C SER A 152 7.13 -5.15 6.59
N ILE A 153 7.77 -6.27 6.93
CA ILE A 153 7.70 -7.52 6.16
C ILE A 153 6.29 -8.10 6.22
N ILE A 154 5.66 -8.14 7.40
CA ILE A 154 4.28 -8.63 7.55
C ILE A 154 3.32 -7.74 6.76
N ALA A 155 3.50 -6.42 6.81
CA ALA A 155 2.70 -5.48 6.03
C ALA A 155 2.87 -5.71 4.52
N ALA A 156 4.09 -5.88 4.02
CA ALA A 156 4.36 -6.17 2.61
C ALA A 156 3.76 -7.50 2.15
N LEU A 157 3.87 -8.55 2.97
CA LEU A 157 3.32 -9.88 2.71
C LEU A 157 1.79 -9.82 2.65
N THR A 158 1.14 -9.22 3.65
CA THR A 158 -0.33 -9.13 3.71
C THR A 158 -0.90 -8.19 2.64
N PHE A 159 -0.16 -7.14 2.24
CA PHE A 159 -0.53 -6.30 1.11
C PHE A 159 -0.42 -7.04 -0.23
N GLY A 160 0.63 -7.87 -0.39
CA GLY A 160 0.76 -8.76 -1.54
C GLY A 160 -0.41 -9.74 -1.64
N LEU A 161 -0.83 -10.33 -0.52
CA LEU A 161 -2.01 -11.19 -0.45
C LEU A 161 -3.29 -10.42 -0.83
N TYR A 162 -3.50 -9.23 -0.24
CA TYR A 162 -4.61 -8.36 -0.62
C TYR A 162 -4.64 -8.08 -2.12
N SER A 163 -3.51 -7.75 -2.73
CA SER A 163 -3.42 -7.41 -4.15
C SER A 163 -3.94 -8.54 -5.03
N ILE A 164 -3.62 -9.79 -4.68
CA ILE A 164 -4.06 -10.98 -5.44
C ILE A 164 -5.54 -11.30 -5.18
N ILE A 165 -6.03 -11.17 -3.94
CA ILE A 165 -7.45 -11.35 -3.63
C ILE A 165 -8.29 -10.26 -4.31
N SER A 166 -7.84 -9.01 -4.30
CA SER A 166 -8.48 -7.91 -5.00
C SER A 166 -8.54 -8.16 -6.52
N ARG A 167 -7.44 -8.62 -7.12
CA ARG A 167 -7.38 -9.01 -8.53
C ARG A 167 -8.33 -10.16 -8.85
N TRP A 168 -8.35 -11.21 -8.03
CA TRP A 168 -9.28 -12.32 -8.17
C TRP A 168 -10.73 -11.86 -8.10
N GLY A 169 -11.06 -11.01 -7.11
CA GLY A 169 -12.38 -10.42 -6.97
C GLY A 169 -12.78 -9.55 -8.16
N SER A 170 -11.85 -8.71 -8.64
CA SER A 170 -12.03 -7.88 -9.83
C SER A 170 -12.37 -8.73 -11.06
N MET A 171 -11.61 -9.79 -11.33
CA MET A 171 -11.89 -10.68 -12.45
C MET A 171 -13.21 -11.43 -12.33
N ARG A 172 -13.58 -11.87 -11.11
CA ARG A 172 -14.77 -12.67 -10.87
C ARG A 172 -16.06 -11.85 -10.89
N HIS A 173 -16.01 -10.61 -10.43
CA HIS A 173 -17.16 -9.72 -10.30
C HIS A 173 -17.17 -8.61 -11.35
N HIS A 174 -16.17 -8.59 -12.24
CA HIS A 174 -16.00 -7.59 -13.31
C HIS A 174 -15.88 -6.14 -12.80
N PHE A 175 -15.40 -5.95 -11.57
CA PHE A 175 -15.11 -4.62 -11.03
C PHE A 175 -13.73 -4.14 -11.51
N ASN A 176 -13.62 -2.86 -11.84
CA ASN A 176 -12.30 -2.27 -12.10
C ASN A 176 -11.52 -2.04 -10.80
N GLY A 177 -10.22 -1.80 -10.92
CA GLY A 177 -9.34 -1.63 -9.78
C GLY A 177 -9.69 -0.42 -8.92
N LEU A 178 -10.25 0.65 -9.50
CA LEU A 178 -10.66 1.84 -8.77
C LEU A 178 -11.87 1.56 -7.87
N THR A 179 -12.87 0.82 -8.39
CA THR A 179 -14.03 0.37 -7.63
C THR A 179 -13.59 -0.53 -6.47
N MET A 180 -12.77 -1.56 -6.76
CA MET A 180 -12.22 -2.44 -5.73
C MET A 180 -11.51 -1.64 -4.64
N THR A 181 -10.67 -0.68 -4.99
CA THR A 181 -9.89 0.12 -4.04
C THR A 181 -10.76 1.02 -3.18
N SER A 182 -11.71 1.76 -3.80
CA SER A 182 -12.60 2.67 -3.06
C SER A 182 -13.42 1.91 -2.02
N PHE A 183 -14.07 0.79 -2.42
CA PHE A 183 -14.86 0.00 -1.49
C PHE A 183 -14.01 -0.73 -0.45
N THR A 184 -12.86 -1.27 -0.81
CA THR A 184 -11.88 -1.82 0.15
C THR A 184 -11.51 -0.81 1.23
N PHE A 185 -11.24 0.44 0.86
CA PHE A 185 -10.88 1.51 1.79
C PHE A 185 -12.04 1.88 2.71
N ILE A 186 -13.26 2.01 2.18
CA ILE A 186 -14.44 2.33 2.98
C ILE A 186 -14.74 1.20 3.97
N PHE A 187 -14.78 -0.05 3.51
CA PHE A 187 -15.05 -1.19 4.38
C PHE A 187 -13.97 -1.37 5.44
N GLY A 188 -12.68 -1.27 5.06
CA GLY A 188 -11.59 -1.32 6.01
C GLY A 188 -11.60 -0.18 7.02
N ALA A 189 -12.01 1.03 6.63
CA ALA A 189 -12.21 2.14 7.56
C ALA A 189 -13.38 1.88 8.52
N ILE A 190 -14.48 1.27 8.06
CA ILE A 190 -15.59 0.86 8.92
C ILE A 190 -15.12 -0.19 9.93
N GLU A 191 -14.34 -1.17 9.50
CA GLU A 191 -13.78 -2.21 10.38
C GLU A 191 -12.82 -1.62 11.41
N LEU A 192 -11.94 -0.68 11.01
CA LEU A 192 -11.11 0.07 11.95
C LEU A 192 -11.96 0.87 12.96
N ALA A 193 -13.03 1.52 12.49
CA ALA A 193 -13.94 2.25 13.38
C ALA A 193 -14.58 1.32 14.42
N ILE A 194 -14.95 0.11 14.04
CA ILE A 194 -15.46 -0.92 14.97
C ILE A 194 -14.38 -1.30 15.99
N LEU A 195 -13.16 -1.58 15.54
CA LEU A 195 -12.04 -1.91 16.45
C LEU A 195 -11.71 -0.75 17.39
N MET A 196 -11.74 0.50 16.92
CA MET A 196 -11.59 1.69 17.75
C MET A 196 -12.73 1.79 18.76
N GLY A 197 -13.98 1.51 18.37
CA GLY A 197 -15.12 1.42 19.29
C GLY A 197 -14.92 0.37 20.38
N ILE A 198 -14.41 -0.80 20.01
CA ILE A 198 -14.09 -1.88 20.96
C ILE A 198 -13.00 -1.43 21.95
N SER A 199 -12.02 -0.63 21.52
CA SER A 199 -10.97 -0.11 22.39
C SER A 199 -11.46 0.82 23.50
N HIS A 200 -12.70 1.34 23.40
CA HIS A 200 -13.36 2.16 24.42
C HIS A 200 -14.17 1.34 25.46
N ILE A 201 -14.34 0.03 25.24
CA ILE A 201 -15.00 -0.83 26.22
C ILE A 201 -14.12 -0.92 27.46
N GLN A 202 -14.66 -0.53 28.62
CA GLN A 202 -13.90 -0.34 29.86
C GLN A 202 -13.05 -1.56 30.25
N SER A 203 -13.58 -2.77 30.14
CA SER A 203 -12.82 -3.99 30.42
C SER A 203 -11.63 -4.21 29.51
N ILE A 204 -11.78 -3.88 28.21
CA ILE A 204 -10.73 -3.99 27.19
C ILE A 204 -9.72 -2.87 27.38
N ALA A 205 -10.18 -1.63 27.52
CA ALA A 205 -9.32 -0.47 27.75
C ALA A 205 -8.45 -0.67 29.01
N THR A 206 -9.03 -1.13 30.12
CA THR A 206 -8.28 -1.41 31.34
C THR A 206 -7.23 -2.51 31.13
N GLY A 207 -7.57 -3.57 30.42
CA GLY A 207 -6.63 -4.65 30.10
C GLY A 207 -5.46 -4.17 29.23
N LEU A 208 -5.74 -3.33 28.24
CA LEU A 208 -4.72 -2.73 27.37
C LEU A 208 -3.80 -1.77 28.14
N LEU A 209 -4.37 -0.95 29.01
CA LEU A 209 -3.62 0.02 29.85
C LEU A 209 -2.68 -0.65 30.85
N GLN A 210 -2.97 -1.88 31.30
CA GLN A 210 -2.09 -2.63 32.20
C GLN A 210 -0.78 -3.07 31.53
N ASN A 211 -0.75 -3.14 30.20
CA ASN A 211 0.45 -3.51 29.46
C ASN A 211 1.05 -2.26 28.76
N PRO A 212 2.23 -1.78 29.17
CA PRO A 212 2.85 -0.58 28.58
C PRO A 212 3.02 -0.64 27.05
N LYS A 213 3.17 -1.85 26.48
CA LYS A 213 3.32 -2.04 25.02
C LYS A 213 1.98 -1.98 24.26
N LEU A 214 0.87 -2.12 24.98
CA LEU A 214 -0.48 -2.13 24.38
C LEU A 214 -1.32 -0.90 24.79
N SER A 215 -0.81 -0.06 25.68
CA SER A 215 -1.52 1.10 26.21
C SER A 215 -1.94 2.10 25.13
N GLU A 216 -1.18 2.23 24.06
CA GLU A 216 -1.50 3.10 22.92
C GLU A 216 -2.72 2.63 22.12
N PHE A 217 -3.13 1.36 22.25
CA PHE A 217 -4.32 0.80 21.61
C PHE A 217 -5.58 0.93 22.47
N ALA A 218 -5.49 1.52 23.66
CA ALA A 218 -6.63 1.78 24.54
C ALA A 218 -7.25 3.14 24.23
N ASN A 219 -8.59 3.20 24.17
CA ASN A 219 -9.35 4.44 23.97
C ASN A 219 -8.90 5.25 22.74
N ILE A 220 -8.69 4.58 21.60
CA ILE A 220 -8.19 5.22 20.38
C ILE A 220 -9.22 6.28 19.90
N PRO A 221 -8.84 7.57 19.82
CA PRO A 221 -9.76 8.62 19.44
C PRO A 221 -10.09 8.58 17.95
N TYR A 222 -11.32 8.95 17.56
CA TYR A 222 -11.71 9.01 16.15
C TYR A 222 -11.19 10.29 15.46
N PHE A 223 -11.45 11.47 16.06
CA PHE A 223 -11.21 12.77 15.42
C PHE A 223 -10.43 13.73 16.29
N SER A 224 -10.14 13.41 17.54
CA SER A 224 -9.37 14.30 18.42
C SER A 224 -7.93 14.43 17.90
N GLY A 225 -7.26 15.51 18.24
CA GLY A 225 -5.91 15.82 17.77
C GLY A 225 -5.86 16.55 16.42
N ILE A 226 -6.99 16.72 15.72
CA ILE A 226 -7.05 17.54 14.49
C ILE A 226 -7.00 19.01 14.91
N THR A 227 -5.98 19.71 14.44
CA THR A 227 -5.73 21.13 14.69
C THR A 227 -5.45 21.88 13.39
N SER A 228 -5.56 23.20 13.37
CA SER A 228 -5.21 23.99 12.19
C SER A 228 -3.74 23.80 11.74
N SER A 229 -2.85 23.49 12.68
CA SER A 229 -1.42 23.27 12.38
C SER A 229 -1.13 21.95 11.66
N ASN A 230 -1.92 20.88 11.91
CA ASN A 230 -1.74 19.57 11.29
C ASN A 230 -2.77 19.23 10.21
N ALA A 231 -3.83 20.06 10.06
CA ALA A 231 -4.91 19.84 9.11
C ALA A 231 -4.41 19.74 7.66
N PHE A 232 -3.44 20.55 7.26
CA PHE A 232 -2.88 20.53 5.92
C PHE A 232 -2.14 19.21 5.66
N LEU A 233 -1.33 18.74 6.60
CA LEU A 233 -0.63 17.45 6.49
C LEU A 233 -1.63 16.29 6.45
N LEU A 234 -2.67 16.33 7.29
CA LEU A 234 -3.73 15.32 7.28
C LEU A 234 -4.47 15.29 5.94
N LEU A 235 -4.84 16.44 5.39
CA LEU A 235 -5.46 16.53 4.06
C LEU A 235 -4.53 16.01 2.97
N TYR A 236 -3.24 16.35 3.03
CA TYR A 236 -2.25 15.80 2.10
C TYR A 236 -2.18 14.27 2.17
N ILE A 237 -2.18 13.68 3.36
CA ILE A 237 -2.17 12.23 3.54
C ILE A 237 -3.45 11.59 2.99
N CYS A 238 -4.61 12.16 3.33
CA CYS A 238 -5.90 11.59 2.95
C CYS A 238 -6.20 11.75 1.46
N LEU A 239 -6.12 13.00 0.95
CA LEU A 239 -6.52 13.34 -0.41
C LEU A 239 -5.36 13.24 -1.41
N GLY A 240 -4.16 13.70 -1.03
CA GLY A 240 -2.98 13.59 -1.88
C GLY A 240 -2.49 12.16 -1.97
N VAL A 241 -1.91 11.66 -0.89
CA VAL A 241 -1.23 10.36 -0.87
C VAL A 241 -2.21 9.21 -1.07
N THR A 242 -3.32 9.16 -0.31
CA THR A 242 -4.23 8.01 -0.34
C THR A 242 -5.16 8.09 -1.56
N ALA A 243 -6.01 9.09 -1.68
CA ALA A 243 -6.93 9.18 -2.83
C ALA A 243 -6.19 9.49 -4.14
N GLY A 244 -5.34 10.52 -4.15
CA GLY A 244 -4.60 10.96 -5.34
C GLY A 244 -3.59 9.92 -5.82
N GLY A 245 -2.80 9.32 -4.90
CA GLY A 245 -1.85 8.28 -5.24
C GLY A 245 -2.49 7.15 -6.02
N PHE A 246 -3.57 6.57 -5.51
CA PHE A 246 -4.33 5.52 -6.19
C PHE A 246 -5.11 6.04 -7.39
N GLY A 247 -5.76 7.20 -7.29
CA GLY A 247 -6.51 7.79 -8.40
C GLY A 247 -5.64 8.03 -9.64
N PHE A 248 -4.47 8.65 -9.50
CA PHE A 248 -3.54 8.86 -10.61
C PHE A 248 -2.91 7.55 -11.12
N TYR A 249 -2.68 6.58 -10.23
CA TYR A 249 -2.24 5.25 -10.64
C TYR A 249 -3.25 4.58 -11.57
N PHE A 250 -4.56 4.60 -11.23
CA PHE A 250 -5.60 4.02 -12.08
C PHE A 250 -5.80 4.82 -13.37
N LEU A 251 -5.71 6.16 -13.35
CA LEU A 251 -5.73 6.98 -14.56
C LEU A 251 -4.56 6.67 -15.48
N ALA A 252 -3.37 6.40 -14.93
CA ALA A 252 -2.23 5.95 -15.74
C ALA A 252 -2.51 4.60 -16.40
N MET A 253 -3.15 3.68 -15.67
CA MET A 253 -3.51 2.35 -16.17
C MET A 253 -4.57 2.42 -17.28
N GLU A 254 -5.60 3.25 -17.14
CA GLU A 254 -6.66 3.43 -18.13
C GLU A 254 -6.14 4.11 -19.41
N THR A 255 -5.20 5.06 -19.27
CA THR A 255 -4.68 5.82 -20.44
C THR A 255 -3.49 5.14 -21.15
N SER A 256 -3.03 3.98 -20.66
CA SER A 256 -1.95 3.21 -21.27
C SER A 256 -2.15 1.70 -21.10
N ASN A 257 -1.34 1.10 -20.25
CA ASN A 257 -1.38 -0.31 -19.91
C ASN A 257 -0.82 -0.53 -18.49
N VAL A 258 -1.08 -1.71 -17.96
CA VAL A 258 -0.62 -2.11 -16.60
C VAL A 258 0.89 -1.97 -16.45
N SER A 259 1.65 -2.32 -17.49
CA SER A 259 3.12 -2.25 -17.47
C SER A 259 3.65 -0.83 -17.30
N THR A 260 3.06 0.16 -18.00
CA THR A 260 3.44 1.58 -17.82
C THR A 260 3.03 2.12 -16.46
N ALA A 261 1.83 1.78 -15.98
CA ALA A 261 1.38 2.19 -14.64
C ALA A 261 2.26 1.60 -13.53
N SER A 262 2.75 0.38 -13.69
CA SER A 262 3.63 -0.30 -12.71
C SER A 262 4.98 0.40 -12.49
N LEU A 263 5.41 1.30 -13.40
CA LEU A 263 6.59 2.14 -13.18
C LEU A 263 6.55 2.89 -11.85
N VAL A 264 5.36 3.22 -11.35
CA VAL A 264 5.14 3.83 -10.05
C VAL A 264 5.83 3.03 -8.95
N PHE A 265 5.62 1.72 -8.92
CA PHE A 265 6.16 0.84 -7.88
C PHE A 265 7.64 0.49 -8.08
N PHE A 266 8.16 0.64 -9.30
CA PHE A 266 9.60 0.42 -9.55
C PHE A 266 10.44 1.64 -9.18
N ILE A 267 9.91 2.85 -9.32
CA ILE A 267 10.61 4.10 -8.98
C ILE A 267 10.51 4.38 -7.48
N LYS A 268 9.40 4.02 -6.82
CA LYS A 268 9.16 4.27 -5.39
C LYS A 268 10.32 3.82 -4.49
N PRO A 269 10.89 2.58 -4.59
CA PRO A 269 11.96 2.13 -3.71
C PRO A 269 13.23 2.97 -3.77
N ALA A 270 13.45 3.69 -4.87
CA ALA A 270 14.58 4.62 -5.01
C ALA A 270 14.21 6.04 -4.53
N LEU A 271 13.01 6.52 -4.89
CA LEU A 271 12.61 7.90 -4.61
C LEU A 271 12.26 8.12 -3.13
N ALA A 272 11.58 7.17 -2.47
CA ALA A 272 11.15 7.33 -1.08
C ALA A 272 12.32 7.52 -0.10
N PRO A 273 13.42 6.74 -0.14
CA PRO A 273 14.59 7.00 0.71
C PRO A 273 15.27 8.34 0.44
N ILE A 274 15.31 8.79 -0.82
CA ILE A 274 15.85 10.11 -1.16
C ILE A 274 14.99 11.21 -0.52
N LEU A 275 13.67 11.10 -0.58
CA LEU A 275 12.77 12.04 0.09
C LEU A 275 12.93 11.98 1.62
N ALA A 276 13.10 10.80 2.22
CA ALA A 276 13.33 10.65 3.65
C ALA A 276 14.69 11.30 4.07
N LEU A 277 15.74 11.16 3.26
CA LEU A 277 17.00 11.84 3.47
C LEU A 277 16.87 13.36 3.44
N LEU A 278 16.12 13.90 2.45
CA LEU A 278 15.98 15.34 2.24
C LEU A 278 15.02 16.00 3.23
N ILE A 279 13.92 15.34 3.59
CA ILE A 279 12.84 15.95 4.40
C ILE A 279 12.98 15.60 5.87
N LEU A 280 13.28 14.34 6.20
CA LEU A 280 13.41 13.87 7.58
C LEU A 280 14.86 13.85 8.06
N HIS A 281 15.83 14.19 7.19
CA HIS A 281 17.26 14.12 7.46
C HIS A 281 17.74 12.74 7.96
N GLU A 282 17.06 11.67 7.49
CA GLU A 282 17.43 10.31 7.86
C GLU A 282 18.79 9.93 7.28
N LYS A 283 19.64 9.34 8.12
CA LYS A 283 20.91 8.75 7.66
C LYS A 283 20.65 7.37 7.08
N ILE A 284 20.86 7.23 5.77
CA ILE A 284 20.71 5.96 5.06
C ILE A 284 22.07 5.25 5.09
N THR A 285 22.09 4.00 5.57
CA THR A 285 23.31 3.19 5.65
C THR A 285 23.74 2.70 4.26
N LEU A 286 25.03 2.36 4.12
CA LEU A 286 25.54 1.82 2.85
C LEU A 286 24.82 0.51 2.49
N SER A 287 24.53 -0.35 3.47
CA SER A 287 23.76 -1.59 3.25
C SER A 287 22.36 -1.29 2.70
N THR A 288 21.67 -0.28 3.22
CA THR A 288 20.37 0.15 2.69
C THR A 288 20.50 0.62 1.24
N TRP A 289 21.51 1.44 0.89
CA TRP A 289 21.74 1.87 -0.49
C TRP A 289 22.01 0.70 -1.43
N LEU A 290 22.86 -0.25 -1.04
CA LEU A 290 23.15 -1.44 -1.82
C LEU A 290 21.89 -2.29 -2.02
N GLY A 291 21.11 -2.49 -0.97
CA GLY A 291 19.85 -3.24 -1.07
C GLY A 291 18.79 -2.56 -1.95
N ILE A 292 18.70 -1.21 -1.91
CA ILE A 292 17.84 -0.43 -2.82
C ILE A 292 18.23 -0.70 -4.28
N ILE A 293 19.53 -0.63 -4.60
CA ILE A 293 20.02 -0.88 -5.96
C ILE A 293 19.61 -2.29 -6.41
N VAL A 294 19.81 -3.29 -5.56
CA VAL A 294 19.46 -4.69 -5.88
C VAL A 294 17.96 -4.87 -6.06
N ILE A 295 17.12 -4.26 -5.21
CA ILE A 295 15.65 -4.32 -5.36
C ILE A 295 15.21 -3.62 -6.66
N VAL A 296 15.78 -2.48 -7.00
CA VAL A 296 15.50 -1.78 -8.26
C VAL A 296 15.87 -2.65 -9.46
N ILE A 297 17.03 -3.32 -9.42
CA ILE A 297 17.43 -4.26 -10.48
C ILE A 297 16.42 -5.41 -10.58
N GLY A 298 16.01 -6.03 -9.47
CA GLY A 298 14.98 -7.07 -9.46
C GLY A 298 13.65 -6.58 -10.07
N SER A 299 13.22 -5.38 -9.69
CA SER A 299 12.02 -4.74 -10.25
C SER A 299 12.13 -4.48 -11.74
N MET A 300 13.30 -4.05 -12.23
CA MET A 300 13.55 -3.86 -13.67
C MET A 300 13.51 -5.19 -14.44
N ILE A 301 14.08 -6.26 -13.89
CA ILE A 301 14.04 -7.60 -14.49
C ILE A 301 12.58 -8.05 -14.65
N MET A 302 11.75 -7.87 -13.62
CA MET A 302 10.32 -8.19 -13.66
C MET A 302 9.62 -7.37 -14.76
N PHE A 303 9.81 -6.06 -14.78
CA PHE A 303 9.19 -5.16 -15.74
C PHE A 303 9.55 -5.51 -17.19
N ILE A 304 10.83 -5.76 -17.45
CA ILE A 304 11.32 -6.13 -18.78
C ILE A 304 10.75 -7.49 -19.19
N GLY A 305 10.75 -8.47 -18.28
CA GLY A 305 10.21 -9.80 -18.51
C GLY A 305 8.72 -9.79 -18.84
N ASP A 306 7.92 -9.06 -18.09
CA ASP A 306 6.48 -8.91 -18.34
C ASP A 306 6.20 -8.20 -19.67
N ARG A 307 7.06 -7.25 -20.07
CA ARG A 307 6.92 -6.55 -21.34
C ARG A 307 7.18 -7.47 -22.55
N PHE A 308 8.18 -8.35 -22.47
CA PHE A 308 8.45 -9.33 -23.51
C PHE A 308 7.36 -10.42 -23.56
N ALA A 309 6.91 -10.94 -22.42
CA ALA A 309 5.85 -11.93 -22.36
C ALA A 309 4.52 -11.41 -22.95
N ASN A 310 4.20 -10.14 -22.77
CA ASN A 310 3.01 -9.50 -23.34
C ASN A 310 3.15 -9.19 -24.85
N GLN A 311 4.36 -9.11 -25.39
CA GLN A 311 4.58 -8.98 -26.83
C GLN A 311 4.40 -10.30 -27.57
N ASP A 312 4.79 -11.40 -26.93
CA ASP A 312 4.68 -12.76 -27.51
C ASP A 312 3.25 -13.33 -27.41
N ASN A 313 2.41 -12.81 -26.51
CA ASN A 313 0.99 -13.17 -26.36
C ASN A 313 0.15 -11.90 -26.19
N PRO A 314 -0.18 -11.20 -27.28
CA PRO A 314 -1.09 -10.05 -27.17
C PRO A 314 -2.44 -10.54 -26.69
N MET A 315 -2.83 -10.11 -25.47
CA MET A 315 -4.16 -10.38 -24.95
C MET A 315 -5.19 -9.92 -25.99
N PRO A 316 -6.22 -10.73 -26.30
CA PRO A 316 -7.27 -10.30 -27.21
C PRO A 316 -7.85 -9.02 -26.62
N HIS A 317 -7.81 -7.94 -27.40
CA HIS A 317 -8.45 -6.68 -27.08
C HIS A 317 -9.89 -6.98 -26.67
N ALA A 318 -10.25 -6.71 -25.43
CA ALA A 318 -11.63 -6.69 -25.02
C ALA A 318 -12.33 -5.65 -25.91
N HIS A 319 -13.02 -6.15 -26.91
CA HIS A 319 -13.88 -5.33 -27.75
C HIS A 319 -14.95 -4.69 -26.84
N HIS A 320 -15.06 -3.40 -27.00
CA HIS A 320 -15.94 -2.40 -26.39
C HIS A 320 -17.37 -2.82 -26.09
#